data_68ed926d13d028d5785d717041bad1c9
#
_entry.id   68ed926d13d028d5785d717041bad1c9
#
_cell.length_a   1.000
_cell.length_b   1.000
_cell.length_c   1.000
_cell.angle_alpha   90.00
_cell.angle_beta   90.00
_cell.angle_gamma   90.00
#
_symmetry.space_group_name_H-M   'P 1'
#
loop_
_entity.id
_entity.type
_entity.pdbx_description
1 polymer ?
#
loop_
_entity_poly.entity_id
_entity_poly.type
_entity_poly.pdbx_seq_one_letter_code
_entity_poly.pdbx_strand_id
1 'polypeptide(L)'
;MNIRSIYLAGLFAIIGSHIINTNAQQLRNPFDFPILLSGNFGELRSNHFHSGIDFKTQGVEGKSVHTVQEGYVSRISVSPWGYGNGLYITHPDGTTTVYGHLQKFSKKIANYVKEQQYAQESFNVNLFLTPDLLPVEKNEVVALSGNTGSSGGPHLHF
;
A
#
# COMPACT_ATOMS: atom_id res chain seq x y z
N MET A 1 74.06 31.31 -11.12
CA MET A 1 73.26 30.96 -9.94
C MET A 1 71.79 30.97 -10.38
N ASN A 2 71.27 29.75 -10.72
CA ASN A 2 69.98 29.59 -11.37
C ASN A 2 68.88 29.31 -10.30
N ILE A 3 67.93 30.21 -10.20
CA ILE A 3 66.75 30.06 -9.32
C ILE A 3 65.69 29.35 -10.16
N ARG A 4 65.40 28.10 -9.82
CA ARG A 4 64.25 27.35 -10.40
C ARG A 4 62.97 27.73 -9.68
N SER A 5 62.04 28.37 -10.39
CA SER A 5 60.68 28.59 -9.93
C SER A 5 59.90 27.29 -9.93
N ILE A 6 59.41 26.86 -8.78
CA ILE A 6 58.52 25.71 -8.61
C ILE A 6 57.09 26.25 -8.71
N TYR A 7 56.38 25.90 -9.79
CA TYR A 7 54.94 26.15 -9.91
C TYR A 7 54.17 25.04 -9.16
N LEU A 8 53.53 25.41 -8.05
CA LEU A 8 52.64 24.54 -7.35
C LEU A 8 51.27 24.60 -8.03
N ALA A 9 50.91 23.56 -8.80
CA ALA A 9 49.58 23.45 -9.40
C ALA A 9 48.61 22.98 -8.33
N GLY A 10 47.76 23.88 -7.85
CA GLY A 10 46.67 23.55 -6.92
C GLY A 10 45.55 22.80 -7.67
N LEU A 11 45.35 21.53 -7.33
CA LEU A 11 44.24 20.73 -7.82
C LEU A 11 42.95 21.14 -7.06
N PHE A 12 42.10 21.96 -7.67
CA PHE A 12 40.76 22.25 -7.16
C PHE A 12 39.86 21.06 -7.47
N ALA A 13 39.60 20.22 -6.49
CA ALA A 13 38.56 19.21 -6.57
C ALA A 13 37.19 19.90 -6.49
N ILE A 14 36.47 19.98 -7.60
CA ILE A 14 35.08 20.42 -7.62
C ILE A 14 34.25 19.26 -7.05
N ILE A 15 33.88 19.35 -5.78
CA ILE A 15 32.88 18.45 -5.18
C ILE A 15 31.53 18.89 -5.77
N GLY A 16 31.11 18.19 -6.83
CA GLY A 16 29.77 18.35 -7.37
C GLY A 16 28.75 17.90 -6.31
N SER A 17 28.07 18.87 -5.68
CA SER A 17 26.92 18.60 -4.86
C SER A 17 25.79 18.05 -5.75
N HIS A 18 25.63 16.72 -5.77
CA HIS A 18 24.43 16.13 -6.32
C HIS A 18 23.25 16.53 -5.42
N ILE A 19 22.47 17.49 -5.89
CA ILE A 19 21.16 17.80 -5.29
C ILE A 19 20.29 16.58 -5.57
N ILE A 20 20.16 15.70 -4.58
CA ILE A 20 19.17 14.62 -4.63
C ILE A 20 17.82 15.34 -4.47
N ASN A 21 17.14 15.51 -5.59
CA ASN A 21 15.77 16.02 -5.61
C ASN A 21 14.87 14.91 -5.03
N THR A 22 14.73 14.85 -3.72
CA THR A 22 13.75 14.01 -3.04
C THR A 22 12.39 14.66 -3.24
N ASN A 23 11.78 14.47 -4.41
CA ASN A 23 10.35 14.69 -4.55
C ASN A 23 9.67 13.71 -3.61
N ALA A 24 9.18 14.20 -2.46
CA ALA A 24 8.31 13.42 -1.60
C ALA A 24 7.14 12.95 -2.47
N GLN A 25 7.04 11.65 -2.68
CA GLN A 25 6.00 11.09 -3.53
C GLN A 25 4.66 11.34 -2.87
N GLN A 26 3.84 12.18 -3.49
CA GLN A 26 2.54 12.52 -2.95
C GLN A 26 1.59 11.32 -3.12
N LEU A 27 1.33 10.62 -2.02
CA LEU A 27 0.33 9.55 -1.99
C LEU A 27 -1.06 10.14 -2.27
N ARG A 28 -1.86 9.40 -3.02
CA ARG A 28 -3.27 9.71 -3.22
C ARG A 28 -4.08 9.28 -1.99
N ASN A 29 -5.19 9.99 -1.72
CA ASN A 29 -6.22 9.52 -0.81
C ASN A 29 -6.89 8.24 -1.38
N PRO A 30 -7.06 7.15 -0.61
CA PRO A 30 -7.73 5.95 -1.08
C PRO A 30 -9.21 6.13 -1.43
N PHE A 31 -9.82 7.27 -1.11
CA PHE A 31 -11.22 7.62 -1.41
C PHE A 31 -11.33 8.92 -2.20
N ASP A 32 -12.44 9.12 -2.91
CA ASP A 32 -12.78 10.37 -3.62
C ASP A 32 -13.51 11.40 -2.74
N PHE A 33 -13.59 11.15 -1.44
CA PHE A 33 -14.20 12.05 -0.46
C PHE A 33 -13.20 12.36 0.68
N PRO A 34 -13.44 13.42 1.49
CA PRO A 34 -12.57 13.79 2.58
C PRO A 34 -12.42 12.66 3.61
N ILE A 35 -11.16 12.36 3.98
CA ILE A 35 -10.84 11.32 4.96
C ILE A 35 -11.21 11.81 6.36
N LEU A 36 -11.92 10.95 7.10
CA LEU A 36 -12.11 11.04 8.55
C LEU A 36 -11.62 9.74 9.18
N LEU A 37 -10.84 9.85 10.24
CA LEU A 37 -10.33 8.69 10.96
C LEU A 37 -11.36 8.18 11.97
N SER A 38 -11.39 6.85 12.15
CA SER A 38 -12.09 6.15 13.24
C SER A 38 -11.14 5.40 14.16
N GLY A 39 -9.87 5.22 13.76
CA GLY A 39 -8.80 4.61 14.53
C GLY A 39 -7.44 5.14 14.13
N ASN A 40 -6.55 5.32 15.12
CA ASN A 40 -5.19 5.82 14.92
C ASN A 40 -4.18 4.68 14.99
N PHE A 41 -3.03 4.86 14.33
CA PHE A 41 -1.89 3.96 14.48
C PHE A 41 -1.43 3.92 15.95
N GLY A 42 -1.12 2.71 16.45
CA GLY A 42 -0.66 2.50 17.82
C GLY A 42 -1.75 2.62 18.89
N GLU A 43 -3.01 2.83 18.53
CA GLU A 43 -4.13 2.85 19.47
C GLU A 43 -4.27 1.48 20.15
N LEU A 44 -4.45 1.50 21.49
CA LEU A 44 -4.62 0.28 22.27
C LEU A 44 -6.00 -0.35 21.98
N ARG A 45 -5.99 -1.58 21.52
CA ARG A 45 -7.15 -2.45 21.35
C ARG A 45 -7.22 -3.45 22.52
N SER A 46 -8.25 -4.27 22.56
CA SER A 46 -8.44 -5.23 23.67
C SER A 46 -7.28 -6.19 23.89
N ASN A 47 -6.52 -6.55 22.85
CA ASN A 47 -5.47 -7.56 22.90
C ASN A 47 -4.21 -7.23 22.04
N HIS A 48 -4.16 -6.07 21.39
CA HIS A 48 -3.04 -5.64 20.55
C HIS A 48 -3.04 -4.13 20.36
N PHE A 49 -1.94 -3.59 19.82
CA PHE A 49 -1.90 -2.23 19.31
C PHE A 49 -2.36 -2.21 17.84
N HIS A 50 -3.13 -1.17 17.50
CA HIS A 50 -3.60 -0.97 16.13
C HIS A 50 -2.43 -0.74 15.17
N SER A 51 -2.26 -1.60 14.16
CA SER A 51 -1.11 -1.61 13.25
C SER A 51 -1.29 -0.76 12.00
N GLY A 52 -2.34 0.06 11.94
CA GLY A 52 -2.68 0.92 10.81
C GLY A 52 -3.51 2.10 11.25
N ILE A 53 -4.23 2.69 10.29
CA ILE A 53 -5.23 3.73 10.52
C ILE A 53 -6.56 3.27 9.94
N ASP A 54 -7.66 3.62 10.61
CA ASP A 54 -8.99 3.27 10.15
C ASP A 54 -9.69 4.49 9.55
N PHE A 55 -10.07 4.41 8.28
CA PHE A 55 -10.82 5.45 7.58
C PHE A 55 -12.32 5.18 7.63
N LYS A 56 -13.10 6.16 8.06
CA LYS A 56 -14.57 6.11 8.01
C LYS A 56 -15.06 6.05 6.57
N THR A 57 -16.02 5.17 6.31
CA THR A 57 -16.67 5.01 5.00
C THR A 57 -18.10 5.55 5.00
N GLN A 58 -18.35 6.61 5.78
CA GLN A 58 -19.67 7.24 5.93
C GLN A 58 -20.74 6.27 6.53
N GLY A 59 -20.30 5.27 7.31
CA GLY A 59 -21.18 4.29 7.94
C GLY A 59 -21.72 3.22 6.99
N VAL A 60 -21.23 3.13 5.76
CA VAL A 60 -21.70 2.17 4.76
C VAL A 60 -20.55 1.42 4.12
N GLU A 61 -20.85 0.25 3.58
CA GLU A 61 -19.97 -0.52 2.73
C GLU A 61 -20.08 -0.08 1.25
N GLY A 62 -19.18 -0.58 0.40
CA GLY A 62 -19.28 -0.42 -1.05
C GLY A 62 -18.66 0.86 -1.61
N LYS A 63 -17.91 1.63 -0.82
CA LYS A 63 -17.16 2.78 -1.35
C LYS A 63 -15.98 2.30 -2.16
N SER A 64 -15.72 2.91 -3.33
CA SER A 64 -14.56 2.61 -4.16
C SER A 64 -13.27 2.88 -3.38
N VAL A 65 -12.39 1.87 -3.33
CA VAL A 65 -11.05 1.95 -2.74
C VAL A 65 -10.03 2.00 -3.86
N HIS A 66 -9.24 3.06 -3.88
CA HIS A 66 -8.23 3.31 -4.91
C HIS A 66 -6.82 3.03 -4.37
N THR A 67 -5.93 2.61 -5.27
CA THR A 67 -4.49 2.59 -4.94
C THR A 67 -4.00 4.00 -4.68
N VAL A 68 -3.16 4.15 -3.66
CA VAL A 68 -2.54 5.45 -3.31
C VAL A 68 -1.36 5.78 -4.23
N GLN A 69 -0.80 4.75 -4.87
CA GLN A 69 0.38 4.80 -5.73
C GLN A 69 0.37 3.59 -6.67
N GLU A 70 1.06 3.66 -7.81
CA GLU A 70 1.31 2.50 -8.69
C GLU A 70 2.09 1.40 -7.95
N GLY A 71 2.01 0.18 -8.46
CA GLY A 71 2.70 -0.97 -7.90
C GLY A 71 2.15 -2.29 -8.40
N TYR A 72 2.19 -3.31 -7.57
CA TYR A 72 1.57 -4.60 -7.85
C TYR A 72 0.95 -5.20 -6.59
N VAL A 73 -0.08 -5.99 -6.75
CA VAL A 73 -0.65 -6.76 -5.66
C VAL A 73 0.33 -7.84 -5.24
N SER A 74 0.98 -7.65 -4.09
CA SER A 74 2.00 -8.57 -3.57
C SER A 74 1.42 -9.66 -2.68
N ARG A 75 0.25 -9.40 -2.04
CA ARG A 75 -0.44 -10.40 -1.22
C ARG A 75 -1.94 -10.17 -1.24
N ILE A 76 -2.71 -11.26 -1.23
CA ILE A 76 -4.16 -11.26 -1.04
C ILE A 76 -4.50 -12.24 0.07
N SER A 77 -5.31 -11.82 1.03
CA SER A 77 -5.87 -12.70 2.05
C SER A 77 -7.39 -12.71 1.97
N VAL A 78 -7.98 -13.90 2.07
CA VAL A 78 -9.42 -14.08 2.25
C VAL A 78 -9.62 -14.97 3.46
N SER A 79 -10.22 -14.44 4.51
CA SER A 79 -10.38 -15.13 5.80
C SER A 79 -11.64 -14.62 6.51
N PRO A 80 -12.32 -15.44 7.32
CA PRO A 80 -13.38 -14.95 8.20
C PRO A 80 -12.86 -14.15 9.40
N TRP A 81 -11.52 -14.09 9.62
CA TRP A 81 -10.86 -13.45 10.74
C TRP A 81 -9.87 -12.37 10.31
N GLY A 82 -9.35 -11.61 11.27
CA GLY A 82 -8.35 -10.57 11.03
C GLY A 82 -8.86 -9.51 10.06
N TYR A 83 -8.10 -9.22 9.00
CA TYR A 83 -8.48 -8.25 7.97
C TYR A 83 -9.60 -8.72 7.02
N GLY A 84 -10.10 -9.96 7.17
CA GLY A 84 -11.11 -10.48 6.27
C GLY A 84 -10.60 -10.60 4.84
N ASN A 85 -11.20 -9.87 3.92
CA ASN A 85 -10.66 -9.64 2.59
C ASN A 85 -9.58 -8.54 2.70
N GLY A 86 -8.33 -8.94 2.63
CA GLY A 86 -7.17 -8.06 2.73
C GLY A 86 -6.38 -8.02 1.41
N LEU A 87 -5.96 -6.83 1.01
CA LEU A 87 -5.15 -6.58 -0.17
C LEU A 87 -3.88 -5.85 0.22
N TYR A 88 -2.73 -6.30 -0.29
CA TYR A 88 -1.42 -5.70 -0.05
C TYR A 88 -0.83 -5.30 -1.39
N ILE A 89 -0.41 -4.06 -1.50
CA ILE A 89 0.19 -3.51 -2.73
C ILE A 89 1.60 -3.03 -2.42
N THR A 90 2.59 -3.60 -3.09
CA THR A 90 3.99 -3.18 -3.00
C THR A 90 4.28 -2.18 -4.10
N HIS A 91 4.89 -1.06 -3.70
CA HIS A 91 5.17 0.11 -4.54
C HIS A 91 6.63 0.15 -5.00
N PRO A 92 6.97 0.95 -6.04
CA PRO A 92 8.34 1.02 -6.57
C PRO A 92 9.40 1.48 -5.57
N ASP A 93 9.00 2.23 -4.54
CA ASP A 93 9.88 2.70 -3.47
C ASP A 93 10.15 1.64 -2.38
N GLY A 94 9.57 0.43 -2.54
CA GLY A 94 9.70 -0.68 -1.59
C GLY A 94 8.70 -0.65 -0.43
N THR A 95 7.85 0.37 -0.34
CA THR A 95 6.77 0.40 0.67
C THR A 95 5.63 -0.54 0.26
N THR A 96 4.83 -0.96 1.25
CA THR A 96 3.63 -1.76 1.00
C THR A 96 2.46 -1.15 1.74
N THR A 97 1.37 -0.90 1.00
CA THR A 97 0.09 -0.47 1.58
C THR A 97 -0.84 -1.65 1.78
N VAL A 98 -1.60 -1.62 2.86
CA VAL A 98 -2.56 -2.66 3.24
C VAL A 98 -3.96 -2.08 3.20
N TYR A 99 -4.90 -2.83 2.64
CA TYR A 99 -6.31 -2.48 2.56
C TYR A 99 -7.11 -3.61 3.18
N GLY A 100 -7.64 -3.39 4.37
CA GLY A 100 -8.36 -4.41 5.16
C GLY A 100 -9.86 -4.23 5.14
N HIS A 101 -10.57 -5.27 5.60
CA HIS A 101 -12.02 -5.35 5.77
C HIS A 101 -12.83 -5.11 4.50
N LEU A 102 -12.24 -5.41 3.32
CA LEU A 102 -12.86 -5.14 2.03
C LEU A 102 -14.14 -5.97 1.82
N GLN A 103 -15.16 -5.37 1.20
CA GLN A 103 -16.38 -6.07 0.80
C GLN A 103 -16.11 -7.04 -0.35
N LYS A 104 -15.42 -6.53 -1.39
CA LYS A 104 -15.00 -7.30 -2.55
C LYS A 104 -13.85 -6.64 -3.27
N PHE A 105 -13.05 -7.43 -3.97
CA PHE A 105 -11.98 -6.96 -4.85
C PHE A 105 -12.54 -6.46 -6.19
N SER A 106 -11.74 -5.69 -6.94
CA SER A 106 -12.01 -5.36 -8.34
C SER A 106 -12.13 -6.63 -9.19
N LYS A 107 -12.81 -6.56 -10.34
CA LYS A 107 -13.05 -7.72 -11.19
C LYS A 107 -11.78 -8.49 -11.55
N LYS A 108 -10.69 -7.77 -11.87
CA LYS A 108 -9.38 -8.35 -12.20
C LYS A 108 -8.85 -9.19 -11.03
N ILE A 109 -8.81 -8.63 -9.82
CA ILE A 109 -8.30 -9.28 -8.62
C ILE A 109 -9.25 -10.41 -8.19
N ALA A 110 -10.57 -10.18 -8.21
CA ALA A 110 -11.57 -11.17 -7.83
C ALA A 110 -11.54 -12.44 -8.69
N ASN A 111 -11.30 -12.27 -10.00
CA ASN A 111 -11.14 -13.42 -10.89
C ASN A 111 -9.93 -14.27 -10.50
N TYR A 112 -8.78 -13.66 -10.26
CA TYR A 112 -7.59 -14.35 -9.80
C TYR A 112 -7.82 -15.08 -8.47
N VAL A 113 -8.41 -14.41 -7.49
CA VAL A 113 -8.76 -15.02 -6.19
C VAL A 113 -9.65 -16.24 -6.38
N LYS A 114 -10.68 -16.12 -7.21
CA LYS A 114 -11.63 -17.21 -7.50
C LYS A 114 -10.91 -18.42 -8.11
N GLU A 115 -10.04 -18.21 -9.09
CA GLU A 115 -9.23 -19.28 -9.70
C GLU A 115 -8.38 -20.01 -8.65
N GLN A 116 -7.72 -19.26 -7.75
CA GLN A 116 -6.91 -19.82 -6.69
C GLN A 116 -7.75 -20.58 -5.64
N GLN A 117 -8.94 -20.06 -5.29
CA GLN A 117 -9.87 -20.75 -4.40
C GLN A 117 -10.32 -22.10 -4.95
N TYR A 118 -10.64 -22.16 -6.24
CA TYR A 118 -10.98 -23.43 -6.91
C TYR A 118 -9.78 -24.39 -6.97
N ALA A 119 -8.60 -23.87 -7.32
CA ALA A 119 -7.39 -24.69 -7.39
C ALA A 119 -6.98 -25.30 -6.05
N GLN A 120 -7.25 -24.57 -4.94
CA GLN A 120 -6.94 -25.01 -3.58
C GLN A 120 -8.13 -25.67 -2.87
N GLU A 121 -9.28 -25.78 -3.54
CA GLU A 121 -10.54 -26.29 -2.96
C GLU A 121 -10.88 -25.62 -1.60
N SER A 122 -10.59 -24.32 -1.49
CA SER A 122 -10.73 -23.58 -0.24
C SER A 122 -11.26 -22.17 -0.47
N PHE A 123 -12.22 -21.72 0.34
CA PHE A 123 -12.64 -20.32 0.39
C PHE A 123 -11.58 -19.41 1.05
N ASN A 124 -10.84 -19.94 2.03
CA ASN A 124 -9.79 -19.22 2.71
C ASN A 124 -8.48 -19.36 1.94
N VAL A 125 -7.93 -18.23 1.50
CA VAL A 125 -6.66 -18.22 0.76
C VAL A 125 -5.73 -17.14 1.28
N ASN A 126 -4.44 -17.41 1.21
CA ASN A 126 -3.38 -16.45 1.49
C ASN A 126 -2.35 -16.53 0.37
N LEU A 127 -2.47 -15.65 -0.60
CA LEU A 127 -1.77 -15.68 -1.87
C LEU A 127 -0.62 -14.68 -1.85
N PHE A 128 0.57 -15.10 -2.24
CA PHE A 128 1.74 -14.25 -2.45
C PHE A 128 2.04 -14.21 -3.94
N LEU A 129 2.15 -13.01 -4.51
CA LEU A 129 2.23 -12.80 -5.94
C LEU A 129 3.57 -12.16 -6.34
N THR A 130 3.98 -12.47 -7.57
CA THR A 130 5.11 -11.81 -8.23
C THR A 130 4.67 -10.52 -8.94
N PRO A 131 5.59 -9.56 -9.20
CA PRO A 131 5.26 -8.24 -9.73
C PRO A 131 4.51 -8.24 -11.07
N ASP A 132 4.66 -9.26 -11.88
CA ASP A 132 4.09 -9.39 -13.22
C ASP A 132 2.64 -9.86 -13.26
N LEU A 133 2.12 -10.44 -12.17
CA LEU A 133 0.78 -11.06 -12.17
C LEU A 133 -0.36 -10.06 -12.10
N LEU A 134 -0.32 -9.14 -11.16
CA LEU A 134 -1.39 -8.15 -10.93
C LEU A 134 -0.79 -6.75 -10.73
N PRO A 135 -0.22 -6.13 -11.76
CA PRO A 135 0.21 -4.73 -11.70
C PRO A 135 -1.01 -3.82 -11.55
N VAL A 136 -0.84 -2.72 -10.84
CA VAL A 136 -1.86 -1.70 -10.60
C VAL A 136 -1.29 -0.30 -10.81
N GLU A 137 -2.12 0.58 -11.36
CA GLU A 137 -1.76 1.97 -11.58
C GLU A 137 -2.20 2.84 -10.40
N LYS A 138 -1.54 3.99 -10.21
CA LYS A 138 -1.98 4.98 -9.25
C LYS A 138 -3.42 5.40 -9.55
N ASN A 139 -4.26 5.47 -8.52
CA ASN A 139 -5.68 5.81 -8.65
C ASN A 139 -6.57 4.69 -9.26
N GLU A 140 -6.06 3.50 -9.49
CA GLU A 140 -6.90 2.37 -9.92
C GLU A 140 -7.85 1.95 -8.80
N VAL A 141 -9.12 1.66 -9.14
CA VAL A 141 -10.07 1.06 -8.19
C VAL A 141 -9.73 -0.42 -8.03
N VAL A 142 -9.27 -0.80 -6.84
CA VAL A 142 -8.82 -2.17 -6.54
C VAL A 142 -9.83 -2.97 -5.73
N ALA A 143 -10.74 -2.29 -5.02
CA ALA A 143 -11.71 -2.94 -4.16
C ALA A 143 -12.90 -2.02 -3.85
N LEU A 144 -13.87 -2.57 -3.13
CA LEU A 144 -14.90 -1.81 -2.40
C LEU A 144 -14.67 -1.98 -0.90
N SER A 145 -14.85 -0.90 -0.14
CA SER A 145 -14.80 -0.91 1.32
C SER A 145 -15.90 -1.79 1.90
N GLY A 146 -15.65 -2.37 3.07
CA GLY A 146 -16.56 -3.33 3.66
C GLY A 146 -16.47 -3.40 5.18
N ASN A 147 -16.81 -4.60 5.68
CA ASN A 147 -16.85 -4.94 7.10
C ASN A 147 -16.48 -6.42 7.31
N THR A 148 -15.63 -7.00 6.47
CA THR A 148 -15.26 -8.42 6.54
C THR A 148 -14.21 -8.69 7.61
N GLY A 149 -14.09 -9.93 8.06
CA GLY A 149 -13.13 -10.32 9.09
C GLY A 149 -13.53 -9.84 10.49
N SER A 150 -12.52 -9.54 11.31
CA SER A 150 -12.72 -9.10 12.71
C SER A 150 -12.96 -7.58 12.78
N SER A 151 -14.06 -7.12 12.18
CA SER A 151 -14.43 -5.70 12.14
C SER A 151 -15.72 -5.41 12.90
N GLY A 152 -15.78 -4.30 13.62
CA GLY A 152 -16.93 -3.86 14.39
C GLY A 152 -17.94 -2.98 13.62
N GLY A 153 -17.66 -2.64 12.37
CA GLY A 153 -18.51 -1.78 11.53
C GLY A 153 -17.81 -1.34 10.25
N PRO A 154 -18.54 -0.78 9.26
CA PRO A 154 -17.96 -0.40 7.96
C PRO A 154 -16.84 0.62 8.09
N HIS A 155 -15.64 0.27 7.66
CA HIS A 155 -14.47 1.14 7.57
C HIS A 155 -13.42 0.54 6.61
N LEU A 156 -12.37 1.29 6.30
CA LEU A 156 -11.18 0.78 5.64
C LEU A 156 -10.03 0.82 6.65
N HIS A 157 -9.47 -0.34 6.98
CA HIS A 157 -8.18 -0.42 7.65
C HIS A 157 -7.07 -0.22 6.62
N PHE A 158 -6.11 0.70 6.92
CA PHE A 158 -5.06 1.09 6.01
C PHE A 158 -3.69 1.15 6.70
#